data_cf0aa1bee20d538c7bf107b13ccfcd99
#
_entry.id   cf0aa1bee20d538c7bf107b13ccfcd99
#
_cell.length_a   1.000
_cell.length_b   1.000
_cell.length_c   1.000
_cell.angle_alpha   90.00
_cell.angle_beta   90.00
_cell.angle_gamma   90.00
#
_symmetry.space_group_name_H-M   'P 1'
#
loop_
_entity.id
_entity.type
_entity.pdbx_description
1 polymer ?
#
loop_
_entity_poly.entity_id
_entity_poly.type
_entity_poly.pdbx_seq_one_letter_code
_entity_poly.pdbx_strand_id
1 'polypeptide(L)'
;MTPTAELRRDLRAALARVLDDSGTDAAHDLAHADRVWGHARAIAVGEGHAASGALMAAAYLHDLMALPKDRPDRARASSLSATAAGPIMEALGFAARDIAVARHAIEAHSFSAGIEPLLPEAVFLRDADRIEALGAIGIARCFAVSGALGRALFDGADPFARERVADDQRWALDHFKVKLLALPDQMLTATARRIASDRATTMRRYLADLAGELNQPTPDW
;
A
#
# COMPACT_ATOMS: atom_id res chain seq x y z
N MET A 1 2.59 -14.42 19.08
CA MET A 1 1.15 -14.24 19.47
C MET A 1 0.26 -14.69 18.30
N THR A 2 -0.88 -15.33 18.59
CA THR A 2 -1.85 -15.75 17.56
C THR A 2 -2.79 -14.58 17.21
N PRO A 3 -3.15 -14.36 15.94
CA PRO A 3 -4.09 -13.31 15.55
C PRO A 3 -5.52 -13.72 15.96
N THR A 4 -6.09 -12.99 16.91
CA THR A 4 -7.47 -13.18 17.40
C THR A 4 -8.36 -12.02 16.96
N ALA A 5 -9.69 -12.21 17.04
CA ALA A 5 -10.64 -11.12 16.80
C ALA A 5 -10.50 -9.99 17.85
N GLU A 6 -10.12 -10.35 19.08
CA GLU A 6 -9.87 -9.40 20.16
C GLU A 6 -8.63 -8.56 19.86
N LEU A 7 -7.49 -9.18 19.57
CA LEU A 7 -6.27 -8.49 19.17
C LEU A 7 -6.52 -7.54 17.99
N ARG A 8 -7.31 -7.98 17.00
CA ARG A 8 -7.68 -7.13 15.85
C ARG A 8 -8.44 -5.88 16.30
N ARG A 9 -9.43 -6.03 17.22
CA ARG A 9 -10.16 -4.87 17.75
C ARG A 9 -9.24 -3.88 18.47
N ASP A 10 -8.32 -4.40 19.28
CA ASP A 10 -7.43 -3.58 20.09
C ASP A 10 -6.42 -2.82 19.22
N LEU A 11 -5.83 -3.47 18.20
CA LEU A 11 -4.97 -2.81 17.22
C LEU A 11 -5.72 -1.75 16.41
N ARG A 12 -6.94 -2.07 15.98
CA ARG A 12 -7.80 -1.14 15.26
C ARG A 12 -8.18 0.07 16.11
N ALA A 13 -8.47 -0.12 17.39
CA ALA A 13 -8.73 0.96 18.33
C ALA A 13 -7.48 1.80 18.63
N ALA A 14 -6.30 1.20 18.70
CA ALA A 14 -5.05 1.92 18.85
C ALA A 14 -4.76 2.80 17.62
N LEU A 15 -4.92 2.27 16.42
CA LEU A 15 -4.76 3.05 15.18
C LEU A 15 -5.78 4.20 15.11
N ALA A 16 -7.05 3.95 15.46
CA ALA A 16 -8.09 5.00 15.44
C ALA A 16 -7.70 6.21 16.27
N ARG A 17 -7.17 6.00 17.49
CA ARG A 17 -6.71 7.11 18.37
C ARG A 17 -5.61 7.95 17.71
N VAL A 18 -4.66 7.31 17.03
CA VAL A 18 -3.59 8.04 16.33
C VAL A 18 -4.13 8.85 15.15
N LEU A 19 -5.08 8.28 14.39
CA LEU A 19 -5.70 8.98 13.24
C LEU A 19 -6.56 10.16 13.67
N ASP A 20 -7.30 10.04 14.79
CA ASP A 20 -8.11 11.14 15.35
C ASP A 20 -7.23 12.34 15.76
N ASP A 21 -6.03 12.07 16.26
CA ASP A 21 -5.07 13.09 16.69
C ASP A 21 -4.33 13.77 15.50
N SER A 22 -4.17 13.08 14.37
CA SER A 22 -3.30 13.52 13.27
C SER A 22 -4.02 14.14 12.07
N GLY A 23 -5.36 14.04 12.01
CA GLY A 23 -6.14 14.43 10.82
C GLY A 23 -6.07 13.36 9.73
N THR A 24 -7.23 13.06 9.11
CA THR A 24 -7.36 11.96 8.15
C THR A 24 -6.73 12.27 6.78
N ASP A 25 -5.75 11.47 6.39
CA ASP A 25 -5.44 11.23 4.97
C ASP A 25 -6.41 10.17 4.43
N ALA A 26 -7.22 10.52 3.44
CA ALA A 26 -8.20 9.62 2.82
C ALA A 26 -7.58 8.34 2.20
N ALA A 27 -6.26 8.29 2.06
CA ALA A 27 -5.53 7.15 1.50
C ALA A 27 -5.05 6.15 2.57
N HIS A 28 -4.94 6.55 3.85
CA HIS A 28 -4.36 5.76 4.95
C HIS A 28 -5.30 5.73 6.16
N ASP A 29 -6.54 5.31 5.92
CA ASP A 29 -7.60 5.18 6.91
C ASP A 29 -7.65 3.78 7.57
N LEU A 30 -8.55 3.60 8.53
CA LEU A 30 -8.80 2.30 9.16
C LEU A 30 -9.21 1.21 8.15
N ALA A 31 -9.92 1.58 7.09
CA ALA A 31 -10.34 0.64 6.07
C ALA A 31 -9.16 0.17 5.21
N HIS A 32 -8.16 1.03 4.98
CA HIS A 32 -6.90 0.64 4.36
C HIS A 32 -6.16 -0.42 5.21
N ALA A 33 -5.97 -0.17 6.50
CA ALA A 33 -5.33 -1.13 7.39
C ALA A 33 -6.06 -2.48 7.46
N ASP A 34 -7.41 -2.46 7.50
CA ASP A 34 -8.23 -3.67 7.44
C ASP A 34 -8.00 -4.47 6.14
N ARG A 35 -7.89 -3.80 4.98
CA ARG A 35 -7.62 -4.45 3.69
C ARG A 35 -6.19 -4.96 3.60
N VAL A 36 -5.20 -4.17 4.06
CA VAL A 36 -3.78 -4.62 4.13
C VAL A 36 -3.66 -5.87 4.98
N TRP A 37 -4.29 -5.91 6.17
CA TRP A 37 -4.33 -7.12 6.97
C TRP A 37 -4.97 -8.31 6.23
N GLY A 38 -6.08 -8.08 5.56
CA GLY A 38 -6.76 -9.11 4.74
C GLY A 38 -5.84 -9.71 3.69
N HIS A 39 -5.10 -8.86 2.97
CA HIS A 39 -4.13 -9.28 1.96
C HIS A 39 -2.92 -9.99 2.58
N ALA A 40 -2.33 -9.42 3.62
CA ALA A 40 -1.16 -10.00 4.29
C ALA A 40 -1.46 -11.41 4.82
N ARG A 41 -2.64 -11.60 5.42
CA ARG A 41 -3.12 -12.91 5.87
C ARG A 41 -3.31 -13.88 4.69
N ALA A 42 -3.95 -13.44 3.61
CA ALA A 42 -4.18 -14.29 2.43
C ALA A 42 -2.86 -14.70 1.76
N ILE A 43 -1.89 -13.78 1.69
CA ILE A 43 -0.54 -14.05 1.17
C ILE A 43 0.15 -15.07 2.07
N ALA A 44 0.21 -14.83 3.38
CA ALA A 44 0.86 -15.77 4.31
C ALA A 44 0.31 -17.19 4.16
N VAL A 45 -1.02 -17.35 4.14
CA VAL A 45 -1.67 -18.65 3.95
C VAL A 45 -1.36 -19.25 2.58
N GLY A 46 -1.38 -18.45 1.52
CA GLY A 46 -1.09 -18.91 0.16
C GLY A 46 0.37 -19.35 -0.04
N GLU A 47 1.30 -18.79 0.76
CA GLU A 47 2.71 -19.18 0.78
C GLU A 47 3.01 -20.30 1.83
N GLY A 48 1.97 -20.91 2.42
CA GLY A 48 2.10 -22.03 3.36
C GLY A 48 2.47 -21.63 4.79
N HIS A 49 2.31 -20.36 5.14
CA HIS A 49 2.60 -19.84 6.48
C HIS A 49 1.30 -19.58 7.28
N ALA A 50 1.36 -19.79 8.60
CA ALA A 50 0.34 -19.27 9.48
C ALA A 50 0.51 -17.75 9.63
N ALA A 51 -0.56 -16.98 9.48
CA ALA A 51 -0.51 -15.57 9.78
C ALA A 51 -0.23 -15.36 11.28
N SER A 52 0.76 -14.52 11.60
CA SER A 52 1.16 -14.25 12.99
C SER A 52 0.49 -13.00 13.55
N GLY A 53 0.44 -12.87 14.90
CA GLY A 53 0.03 -11.64 15.56
C GLY A 53 0.97 -10.47 15.25
N ALA A 54 2.27 -10.75 15.04
CA ALA A 54 3.25 -9.75 14.64
C ALA A 54 2.92 -9.19 13.24
N LEU A 55 2.53 -10.04 12.28
CA LEU A 55 2.08 -9.61 10.96
C LEU A 55 0.80 -8.77 11.04
N MET A 56 -0.16 -9.19 11.90
CA MET A 56 -1.38 -8.39 12.12
C MET A 56 -1.04 -7.01 12.69
N ALA A 57 -0.20 -6.94 13.72
CA ALA A 57 0.23 -5.67 14.31
C ALA A 57 0.94 -4.79 13.27
N ALA A 58 1.84 -5.37 12.48
CA ALA A 58 2.53 -4.64 11.43
C ALA A 58 1.56 -4.09 10.37
N ALA A 59 0.53 -4.86 9.97
CA ALA A 59 -0.47 -4.40 9.02
C ALA A 59 -1.33 -3.22 9.54
N TYR A 60 -1.64 -3.18 10.83
CA TYR A 60 -2.39 -2.05 11.41
C TYR A 60 -1.52 -0.83 11.73
N LEU A 61 -0.22 -1.02 11.97
CA LEU A 61 0.65 0.02 12.49
C LEU A 61 1.72 0.51 11.49
N HIS A 62 1.70 0.04 10.22
CA HIS A 62 2.75 0.36 9.26
C HIS A 62 2.80 1.85 8.87
N ASP A 63 1.66 2.52 8.85
CA ASP A 63 1.52 3.91 8.43
C ASP A 63 1.10 4.85 9.58
N LEU A 64 1.54 4.56 10.85
CA LEU A 64 1.28 5.44 11.99
C LEU A 64 1.80 6.87 11.78
N MET A 65 2.90 7.02 11.03
CA MET A 65 3.56 8.30 10.77
C MET A 65 3.51 8.58 9.26
N ALA A 66 2.47 9.31 8.83
CA ALA A 66 2.37 9.80 7.46
C ALA A 66 3.18 11.09 7.28
N LEU A 67 4.23 11.04 6.47
CA LEU A 67 4.95 12.24 6.04
C LEU A 67 4.47 12.67 4.65
N PRO A 68 4.24 13.98 4.41
CA PRO A 68 3.86 14.50 3.10
C PRO A 68 4.79 14.02 1.99
N LYS A 69 4.24 13.82 0.78
CA LYS A 69 4.97 13.19 -0.35
C LYS A 69 6.12 14.05 -0.89
N ASP A 70 6.10 15.35 -0.64
CA ASP A 70 7.08 16.36 -1.05
C ASP A 70 8.22 16.57 -0.03
N ARG A 71 8.13 15.93 1.15
CA ARG A 71 9.17 16.08 2.18
C ARG A 71 10.44 15.28 1.84
N PRO A 72 11.65 15.88 2.02
CA PRO A 72 12.92 15.21 1.75
C PRO A 72 13.21 14.03 2.69
N ASP A 73 12.62 14.03 3.90
CA ASP A 73 12.78 12.98 4.92
C ASP A 73 11.70 11.88 4.85
N ARG A 74 10.88 11.86 3.80
CA ARG A 74 9.81 10.87 3.61
C ARG A 74 10.29 9.41 3.71
N ALA A 75 11.51 9.12 3.27
CA ALA A 75 12.11 7.78 3.39
C ALA A 75 12.18 7.27 4.84
N ARG A 76 12.08 8.17 5.84
CA ARG A 76 12.09 7.83 7.27
C ARG A 76 10.71 7.51 7.84
N ALA A 77 9.62 7.70 7.10
CA ALA A 77 8.26 7.52 7.60
C ALA A 77 8.05 6.11 8.16
N SER A 78 8.49 5.07 7.43
CA SER A 78 8.36 3.68 7.90
C SER A 78 9.17 3.38 9.17
N SER A 79 10.39 3.93 9.29
CA SER A 79 11.20 3.77 10.52
C SER A 79 10.60 4.52 11.71
N LEU A 80 9.98 5.68 11.48
CA LEU A 80 9.25 6.40 12.52
C LEU A 80 7.99 5.63 12.95
N SER A 81 7.23 5.08 11.99
CA SER A 81 6.09 4.22 12.28
C SER A 81 6.49 2.98 13.07
N ALA A 82 7.60 2.31 12.70
CA ALA A 82 8.12 1.16 13.43
C ALA A 82 8.52 1.52 14.87
N THR A 83 9.07 2.70 15.07
CA THR A 83 9.41 3.19 16.40
C THR A 83 8.15 3.46 17.25
N ALA A 84 7.16 4.12 16.66
CA ALA A 84 5.89 4.42 17.32
C ALA A 84 5.05 3.16 17.61
N ALA A 85 5.16 2.12 16.79
CA ALA A 85 4.45 0.85 16.98
C ALA A 85 4.91 0.09 18.25
N GLY A 86 6.19 0.21 18.66
CA GLY A 86 6.75 -0.52 19.79
C GLY A 86 5.95 -0.36 21.08
N PRO A 87 5.79 0.86 21.64
CA PRO A 87 5.01 1.09 22.86
C PRO A 87 3.55 0.63 22.78
N ILE A 88 2.91 0.75 21.61
CA ILE A 88 1.54 0.26 21.40
C ILE A 88 1.50 -1.27 21.55
N MET A 89 2.45 -1.96 20.95
CA MET A 89 2.53 -3.42 21.00
C MET A 89 2.90 -3.90 22.43
N GLU A 90 3.78 -3.20 23.12
CA GLU A 90 4.09 -3.48 24.53
C GLU A 90 2.85 -3.39 25.43
N ALA A 91 2.06 -2.33 25.27
CA ALA A 91 0.81 -2.14 26.00
C ALA A 91 -0.24 -3.22 25.69
N LEU A 92 -0.21 -3.81 24.50
CA LEU A 92 -1.05 -4.94 24.09
C LEU A 92 -0.48 -6.31 24.47
N GLY A 93 0.62 -6.36 25.23
CA GLY A 93 1.21 -7.58 25.78
C GLY A 93 1.98 -8.43 24.77
N PHE A 94 2.49 -7.85 23.69
CA PHE A 94 3.36 -8.57 22.75
C PHE A 94 4.71 -8.89 23.39
N ALA A 95 5.24 -10.08 23.13
CA ALA A 95 6.60 -10.42 23.50
C ALA A 95 7.62 -9.60 22.68
N ALA A 96 8.78 -9.31 23.27
CA ALA A 96 9.84 -8.53 22.62
C ALA A 96 10.24 -9.07 21.22
N ARG A 97 10.23 -10.41 21.06
CA ARG A 97 10.49 -11.06 19.76
C ARG A 97 9.44 -10.67 18.72
N ASP A 98 8.15 -10.70 19.06
CA ASP A 98 7.06 -10.36 18.13
C ASP A 98 7.10 -8.87 17.76
N ILE A 99 7.47 -8.00 18.72
CA ILE A 99 7.69 -6.57 18.49
C ILE A 99 8.83 -6.35 17.50
N ALA A 100 9.95 -7.03 17.66
CA ALA A 100 11.08 -6.94 16.76
C ALA A 100 10.71 -7.36 15.32
N VAL A 101 9.94 -8.46 15.16
CA VAL A 101 9.44 -8.94 13.87
C VAL A 101 8.53 -7.90 13.21
N ALA A 102 7.55 -7.37 13.96
CA ALA A 102 6.63 -6.37 13.43
C ALA A 102 7.34 -5.06 13.05
N ARG A 103 8.28 -4.59 13.87
CA ARG A 103 9.07 -3.39 13.58
C ARG A 103 9.87 -3.56 12.29
N HIS A 104 10.56 -4.68 12.10
CA HIS A 104 11.26 -4.94 10.85
C HIS A 104 10.30 -4.97 9.65
N ALA A 105 9.13 -5.60 9.79
CA ALA A 105 8.13 -5.62 8.73
C ALA A 105 7.65 -4.19 8.39
N ILE A 106 7.39 -3.35 9.39
CA ILE A 106 7.01 -1.94 9.21
C ILE A 106 8.13 -1.15 8.54
N GLU A 107 9.39 -1.31 8.95
CA GLU A 107 10.52 -0.60 8.34
C GLU A 107 10.70 -0.97 6.87
N ALA A 108 10.60 -2.25 6.53
CA ALA A 108 10.90 -2.80 5.21
C ALA A 108 9.72 -2.74 4.21
N HIS A 109 8.48 -2.37 4.64
CA HIS A 109 7.35 -2.32 3.70
C HIS A 109 7.49 -1.21 2.67
N SER A 110 8.06 -0.06 3.08
CA SER A 110 8.16 1.13 2.24
C SER A 110 9.22 0.98 1.15
N PHE A 111 8.82 1.24 -0.10
CA PHE A 111 9.76 1.25 -1.23
C PHE A 111 10.84 2.31 -1.07
N SER A 112 10.46 3.51 -0.60
CA SER A 112 11.39 4.65 -0.47
C SER A 112 12.43 4.49 0.64
N ALA A 113 12.17 3.61 1.62
CA ALA A 113 13.12 3.33 2.69
C ALA A 113 14.31 2.47 2.21
N GLY A 114 14.14 1.70 1.12
CA GLY A 114 15.20 0.85 0.56
C GLY A 114 15.65 -0.29 1.48
N ILE A 115 14.88 -0.63 2.51
CA ILE A 115 15.19 -1.69 3.46
C ILE A 115 14.74 -3.04 2.90
N GLU A 116 15.64 -4.02 2.91
CA GLU A 116 15.34 -5.36 2.44
C GLU A 116 14.42 -6.11 3.42
N PRO A 117 13.31 -6.73 2.96
CA PRO A 117 12.41 -7.52 3.81
C PRO A 117 13.02 -8.92 4.06
N LEU A 118 13.74 -9.07 5.16
CA LEU A 118 14.46 -10.30 5.50
C LEU A 118 13.58 -11.38 6.14
N LEU A 119 12.43 -11.00 6.70
CA LEU A 119 11.50 -11.91 7.37
C LEU A 119 10.24 -12.15 6.55
N PRO A 120 9.59 -13.32 6.65
CA PRO A 120 8.34 -13.60 5.94
C PRO A 120 7.27 -12.53 6.19
N GLU A 121 7.10 -12.05 7.41
CA GLU A 121 6.14 -10.99 7.76
C GLU A 121 6.44 -9.69 7.02
N ALA A 122 7.70 -9.35 6.81
CA ALA A 122 8.10 -8.16 6.07
C ALA A 122 7.80 -8.29 4.57
N VAL A 123 8.06 -9.48 4.00
CA VAL A 123 7.70 -9.81 2.63
C VAL A 123 6.19 -9.71 2.42
N PHE A 124 5.41 -10.33 3.30
CA PHE A 124 3.95 -10.37 3.20
C PHE A 124 3.31 -8.99 3.37
N LEU A 125 3.79 -8.18 4.30
CA LEU A 125 3.30 -6.82 4.51
C LEU A 125 3.59 -5.93 3.31
N ARG A 126 4.83 -5.98 2.78
CA ARG A 126 5.25 -5.20 1.62
C ARG A 126 4.39 -5.52 0.38
N ASP A 127 4.13 -6.78 0.13
CA ASP A 127 3.28 -7.20 -0.98
C ASP A 127 1.82 -6.78 -0.75
N ALA A 128 1.31 -6.95 0.49
CA ALA A 128 -0.05 -6.61 0.86
C ALA A 128 -0.36 -5.11 0.68
N ASP A 129 0.54 -4.23 1.12
CA ASP A 129 0.38 -2.79 0.94
C ASP A 129 0.43 -2.39 -0.54
N ARG A 130 1.37 -2.97 -1.32
CA ARG A 130 1.45 -2.70 -2.77
C ARG A 130 0.20 -3.12 -3.54
N ILE A 131 -0.47 -4.19 -3.15
CA ILE A 131 -1.74 -4.63 -3.75
C ILE A 131 -2.83 -3.56 -3.62
N GLU A 132 -2.81 -2.73 -2.57
CA GLU A 132 -3.77 -1.63 -2.37
C GLU A 132 -3.64 -0.51 -3.42
N ALA A 133 -2.53 -0.45 -4.14
CA ALA A 133 -2.35 0.46 -5.27
C ALA A 133 -2.95 -0.06 -6.58
N LEU A 134 -3.56 -1.25 -6.59
CA LEU A 134 -4.07 -1.92 -7.78
C LEU A 134 -5.59 -2.16 -7.74
N GLY A 135 -6.16 -2.41 -8.92
CA GLY A 135 -7.59 -2.67 -9.11
C GLY A 135 -8.45 -1.43 -8.93
N ALA A 136 -9.75 -1.61 -8.67
CA ALA A 136 -10.70 -0.52 -8.52
C ALA A 136 -10.33 0.45 -7.38
N ILE A 137 -9.87 -0.08 -6.24
CA ILE A 137 -9.37 0.74 -5.12
C ILE A 137 -8.15 1.55 -5.55
N GLY A 138 -7.20 0.93 -6.26
CA GLY A 138 -6.00 1.61 -6.76
C GLY A 138 -6.34 2.73 -7.74
N ILE A 139 -7.31 2.55 -8.64
CA ILE A 139 -7.82 3.59 -9.54
C ILE A 139 -8.36 4.78 -8.73
N ALA A 140 -9.28 4.50 -7.79
CA ALA A 140 -9.88 5.54 -6.95
C ALA A 140 -8.81 6.31 -6.14
N ARG A 141 -7.86 5.61 -5.51
CA ARG A 141 -6.76 6.22 -4.76
C ARG A 141 -5.84 7.06 -5.65
N CYS A 142 -5.53 6.58 -6.86
CA CYS A 142 -4.69 7.33 -7.81
C CYS A 142 -5.28 8.71 -8.11
N PHE A 143 -6.56 8.77 -8.45
CA PHE A 143 -7.23 10.05 -8.76
C PHE A 143 -7.46 10.91 -7.52
N ALA A 144 -7.83 10.32 -6.37
CA ALA A 144 -7.99 11.07 -5.12
C ALA A 144 -6.68 11.76 -4.70
N VAL A 145 -5.57 11.01 -4.69
CA VAL A 145 -4.25 11.57 -4.35
C VAL A 145 -3.79 12.58 -5.37
N SER A 146 -4.00 12.34 -6.67
CA SER A 146 -3.62 13.27 -7.73
C SER A 146 -4.41 14.57 -7.64
N GLY A 147 -5.72 14.49 -7.34
CA GLY A 147 -6.56 15.66 -7.09
C GLY A 147 -6.10 16.48 -5.90
N ALA A 148 -5.77 15.83 -4.77
CA ALA A 148 -5.22 16.50 -3.58
C ALA A 148 -3.87 17.20 -3.86
N LEU A 149 -3.08 16.69 -4.82
CA LEU A 149 -1.82 17.29 -5.25
C LEU A 149 -1.99 18.32 -6.39
N GLY A 150 -3.21 18.61 -6.82
CA GLY A 150 -3.49 19.56 -7.91
C GLY A 150 -3.04 19.07 -9.30
N ARG A 151 -2.86 17.74 -9.50
CA ARG A 151 -2.49 17.17 -10.79
C ARG A 151 -3.70 17.10 -11.71
N ALA A 152 -3.50 17.37 -13.00
CA ALA A 152 -4.54 17.14 -14.00
C ALA A 152 -4.82 15.64 -14.19
N LEU A 153 -6.01 15.30 -14.68
CA LEU A 153 -6.40 13.91 -14.94
C LEU A 153 -5.47 13.26 -15.98
N PHE A 154 -5.29 13.93 -17.12
CA PHE A 154 -4.44 13.50 -18.23
C PHE A 154 -4.11 14.69 -19.13
N ASP A 155 -3.19 14.52 -20.08
CA ASP A 155 -2.89 15.49 -21.13
C ASP A 155 -4.01 15.49 -22.18
N GLY A 156 -4.52 16.68 -22.56
CA GLY A 156 -5.64 16.79 -23.48
C GLY A 156 -5.31 16.42 -24.93
N ALA A 157 -4.04 16.49 -25.34
CA ALA A 157 -3.61 16.17 -26.70
C ALA A 157 -3.12 14.72 -26.82
N ASP A 158 -2.44 14.21 -25.79
CA ASP A 158 -1.91 12.83 -25.73
C ASP A 158 -2.21 12.19 -24.37
N PRO A 159 -3.46 11.78 -24.09
CA PRO A 159 -3.90 11.29 -22.79
C PRO A 159 -3.10 10.10 -22.26
N PHE A 160 -2.61 9.25 -23.15
CA PHE A 160 -1.92 8.00 -22.81
C PHE A 160 -0.39 8.04 -22.98
N ALA A 161 0.19 9.23 -23.15
CA ALA A 161 1.63 9.42 -23.32
C ALA A 161 2.21 8.48 -24.40
N ARG A 162 1.63 8.50 -25.61
CA ARG A 162 2.08 7.71 -26.74
C ARG A 162 3.30 8.34 -27.41
N GLU A 163 3.24 9.64 -27.62
CA GLU A 163 4.27 10.42 -28.32
C GLU A 163 5.15 11.22 -27.35
N ARG A 164 4.63 11.54 -26.15
CA ARG A 164 5.37 12.26 -25.12
C ARG A 164 5.93 11.31 -24.04
N VAL A 165 6.90 11.79 -23.30
CA VAL A 165 7.37 11.13 -22.07
C VAL A 165 6.28 11.21 -21.01
N ALA A 166 5.99 10.08 -20.35
CA ALA A 166 5.04 10.05 -19.26
C ALA A 166 5.58 10.82 -18.06
N ASP A 167 4.72 11.65 -17.42
CA ASP A 167 5.05 12.50 -16.28
C ASP A 167 3.94 12.41 -15.21
N ASP A 168 4.11 11.51 -14.26
CA ASP A 168 3.15 11.25 -13.18
C ASP A 168 3.15 12.32 -12.08
N GLN A 169 4.03 13.32 -12.18
CA GLN A 169 3.98 14.51 -11.32
C GLN A 169 2.97 15.54 -11.86
N ARG A 170 2.68 15.50 -13.14
CA ARG A 170 1.78 16.43 -13.82
C ARG A 170 0.41 15.82 -14.11
N TRP A 171 0.35 14.55 -14.51
CA TRP A 171 -0.88 13.88 -14.93
C TRP A 171 -1.12 12.58 -14.16
N ALA A 172 -2.33 12.45 -13.62
CA ALA A 172 -2.74 11.29 -12.83
C ALA A 172 -2.69 9.98 -13.63
N LEU A 173 -3.12 10.03 -14.91
CA LEU A 173 -3.18 8.85 -15.77
C LEU A 173 -1.79 8.28 -16.09
N ASP A 174 -0.77 9.12 -16.15
CA ASP A 174 0.59 8.68 -16.42
C ASP A 174 1.15 7.77 -15.31
N HIS A 175 0.61 7.88 -14.08
CA HIS A 175 1.00 7.04 -12.96
C HIS A 175 0.70 5.55 -13.20
N PHE A 176 -0.31 5.24 -14.01
CA PHE A 176 -0.60 3.86 -14.44
C PHE A 176 0.56 3.28 -15.23
N LYS A 177 1.06 4.04 -16.22
CA LYS A 177 2.19 3.64 -17.08
C LYS A 177 3.51 3.60 -16.32
N VAL A 178 3.80 4.65 -15.55
CA VAL A 178 5.09 4.83 -14.86
C VAL A 178 5.28 3.83 -13.73
N LYS A 179 4.19 3.47 -13.03
CA LYS A 179 4.31 2.69 -11.79
C LYS A 179 3.31 1.55 -11.67
N LEU A 180 2.00 1.84 -11.76
CA LEU A 180 0.99 0.91 -11.22
C LEU A 180 0.97 -0.42 -11.97
N LEU A 181 1.01 -0.40 -13.30
CA LEU A 181 0.95 -1.63 -14.11
C LEU A 181 2.23 -2.47 -14.09
N ALA A 182 3.33 -1.93 -13.57
CA ALA A 182 4.56 -2.68 -13.33
C ALA A 182 4.60 -3.38 -11.95
N LEU A 183 3.68 -3.05 -11.03
CA LEU A 183 3.68 -3.60 -9.68
C LEU A 183 3.51 -5.13 -9.63
N PRO A 184 2.69 -5.79 -10.47
CA PRO A 184 2.58 -7.25 -10.44
C PRO A 184 3.92 -7.97 -10.57
N ASP A 185 4.81 -7.49 -11.44
CA ASP A 185 6.13 -8.08 -11.65
C ASP A 185 7.11 -7.82 -10.51
N GLN A 186 6.80 -6.85 -9.66
CA GLN A 186 7.60 -6.48 -8.48
C GLN A 186 7.12 -7.13 -7.18
N MET A 187 6.09 -7.98 -7.24
CA MET A 187 5.63 -8.74 -6.07
C MET A 187 6.65 -9.83 -5.72
N LEU A 188 6.93 -9.96 -4.43
CA LEU A 188 7.93 -10.89 -3.93
C LEU A 188 7.40 -12.32 -3.84
N THR A 189 6.09 -12.49 -3.56
CA THR A 189 5.45 -13.80 -3.40
C THR A 189 4.63 -14.19 -4.63
N ALA A 190 4.49 -15.51 -4.85
CA ALA A 190 3.67 -16.02 -5.95
C ALA A 190 2.17 -15.68 -5.75
N THR A 191 1.70 -15.77 -4.52
CA THR A 191 0.31 -15.43 -4.16
C THR A 191 0.01 -13.96 -4.42
N ALA A 192 0.88 -13.04 -4.00
CA ALA A 192 0.69 -11.62 -4.24
C ALA A 192 0.76 -11.27 -5.74
N ARG A 193 1.69 -11.89 -6.49
CA ARG A 193 1.79 -11.68 -7.94
C ARG A 193 0.50 -12.06 -8.67
N ARG A 194 -0.11 -13.19 -8.31
CA ARG A 194 -1.41 -13.59 -8.87
C ARG A 194 -2.51 -12.58 -8.56
N ILE A 195 -2.66 -12.17 -7.29
CA ILE A 195 -3.66 -11.16 -6.88
C ILE A 195 -3.42 -9.83 -7.60
N ALA A 196 -2.18 -9.39 -7.70
CA ALA A 196 -1.81 -8.15 -8.35
C ALA A 196 -2.10 -8.19 -9.86
N SER A 197 -1.84 -9.32 -10.54
CA SER A 197 -2.15 -9.52 -11.96
C SER A 197 -3.66 -9.46 -12.23
N ASP A 198 -4.48 -10.09 -11.39
CA ASP A 198 -5.94 -10.01 -11.48
C ASP A 198 -6.43 -8.57 -11.32
N ARG A 199 -5.86 -7.82 -10.37
CA ARG A 199 -6.19 -6.39 -10.17
C ARG A 199 -5.70 -5.50 -11.32
N ALA A 200 -4.53 -5.76 -11.86
CA ALA A 200 -4.02 -5.04 -13.03
C ALA A 200 -4.92 -5.24 -14.26
N THR A 201 -5.53 -6.41 -14.42
CA THR A 201 -6.54 -6.67 -15.46
C THR A 201 -7.75 -5.73 -15.35
N THR A 202 -8.21 -5.46 -14.12
CA THR A 202 -9.27 -4.46 -13.88
C THR A 202 -8.83 -3.05 -14.30
N MET A 203 -7.57 -2.69 -14.02
CA MET A 203 -7.02 -1.38 -14.41
C MET A 203 -6.90 -1.25 -15.94
N ARG A 204 -6.43 -2.30 -16.62
CA ARG A 204 -6.35 -2.29 -18.09
C ARG A 204 -7.73 -2.16 -18.74
N ARG A 205 -8.76 -2.82 -18.17
CA ARG A 205 -10.13 -2.65 -18.65
C ARG A 205 -10.62 -1.21 -18.49
N TYR A 206 -10.38 -0.60 -17.31
CA TYR A 206 -10.69 0.82 -17.09
C TYR A 206 -10.00 1.73 -18.13
N LEU A 207 -8.73 1.48 -18.44
CA LEU A 207 -7.99 2.26 -19.46
C LEU A 207 -8.57 2.08 -20.88
N ALA A 208 -9.04 0.88 -21.20
CA ALA A 208 -9.70 0.61 -22.48
C ALA A 208 -11.06 1.33 -22.58
N ASP A 209 -11.85 1.31 -21.51
CA ASP A 209 -13.13 2.02 -21.44
C ASP A 209 -12.90 3.53 -21.56
N LEU A 210 -11.94 4.09 -20.82
CA LEU A 210 -11.56 5.50 -20.90
C LEU A 210 -11.06 5.89 -22.31
N ALA A 211 -10.28 5.04 -22.97
CA ALA A 211 -9.83 5.28 -24.34
C ALA A 211 -11.01 5.39 -25.32
N GLY A 212 -12.02 4.52 -25.16
CA GLY A 212 -13.26 4.60 -25.93
C GLY A 212 -14.01 5.92 -25.73
N GLU A 213 -14.14 6.38 -24.48
CA GLU A 213 -14.79 7.67 -24.15
C GLU A 213 -14.04 8.88 -24.74
N LEU A 214 -12.71 8.79 -24.81
CA LEU A 214 -11.85 9.82 -25.39
C LEU A 214 -11.69 9.73 -26.92
N ASN A 215 -12.32 8.75 -27.58
CA ASN A 215 -12.13 8.43 -29.01
C ASN A 215 -10.64 8.22 -29.35
N GLN A 216 -9.91 7.58 -28.46
CA GLN A 216 -8.50 7.25 -28.62
C GLN A 216 -8.32 5.72 -28.74
N PRO A 217 -7.26 5.24 -29.39
CA PRO A 217 -6.92 3.82 -29.31
C PRO A 217 -6.59 3.40 -27.88
N THR A 218 -6.91 2.14 -27.53
CA THR A 218 -6.50 1.56 -26.22
C THR A 218 -4.97 1.61 -26.07
N PRO A 219 -4.43 2.03 -24.91
CA PRO A 219 -2.99 1.97 -24.68
C PRO A 219 -2.48 0.52 -24.68
N ASP A 220 -1.24 0.32 -25.11
CA ASP A 220 -0.56 -0.97 -25.27
C ASP A 220 0.36 -1.36 -24.08
N TRP A 221 0.32 -0.58 -23.01
CA TRP A 221 1.10 -0.73 -21.77
C TRP A 221 0.25 -1.09 -20.55
#